data_914863649121820c3e959bd1bbb38a55
#
_entry.id   914863649121820c3e959bd1bbb38a55
#
_cell.length_a   1.000
_cell.length_b   1.000
_cell.length_c   1.000
_cell.angle_alpha   90.00
_cell.angle_beta   90.00
_cell.angle_gamma   90.00
#
_symmetry.space_group_name_H-M   'P 1'
#
loop_
_entity.id
_entity.type
_entity.pdbx_description
1 polymer ?
#
loop_
_entity_poly.entity_id
_entity_poly.type
_entity_poly.pdbx_seq_one_letter_code
_entity_poly.pdbx_strand_id
1 'polypeptide(L)'
;MACIISIAGVTDDREATVAREVEKLKRRVIWSERAGGDSWRQISFLYRVADRFGSRIFDHSFCRGEITQTVGCSTGSCCRCRPDVFAYEQKVLDLLPKRPDASEYCPFFNLVRKNCGIYGVRPFGCRVYFNLGPTAHYCRNPNDTTLQLLDNLKPHLERTLGPYLGGYGS
;
A
#
# COMPACT_ATOMS: atom_id res chain seq x y z
N MET A 1 -2.53 43.40 13.33
CA MET A 1 -2.32 42.91 11.94
C MET A 1 -1.83 41.49 12.01
N ALA A 2 -2.69 40.52 11.74
CA ALA A 2 -2.34 39.10 11.73
C ALA A 2 -1.81 38.76 10.33
N CYS A 3 -0.59 38.26 10.27
CA CYS A 3 0.04 37.81 9.03
C CYS A 3 -0.59 36.49 8.61
N ILE A 4 -1.49 36.51 7.64
CA ILE A 4 -2.05 35.31 7.01
C ILE A 4 -0.94 34.77 6.09
N ILE A 5 -0.19 33.79 6.57
CA ILE A 5 0.72 33.02 5.72
C ILE A 5 -0.16 32.14 4.83
N SER A 6 -0.19 32.45 3.54
CA SER A 6 -0.91 31.69 2.52
C SER A 6 -0.34 30.27 2.42
N ILE A 7 -1.10 29.29 2.86
CA ILE A 7 -0.75 27.85 2.80
C ILE A 7 -0.95 27.27 1.37
N ALA A 8 -1.35 28.08 0.41
CA ALA A 8 -1.66 27.67 -0.96
C ALA A 8 -0.47 27.07 -1.74
N GLY A 9 0.79 27.46 -1.43
CA GLY A 9 1.96 26.94 -2.14
C GLY A 9 2.46 25.55 -1.71
N VAL A 10 2.10 25.11 -0.49
CA VAL A 10 2.58 23.81 0.05
C VAL A 10 1.71 22.62 -0.41
N THR A 11 0.44 22.86 -0.69
CA THR A 11 -0.47 21.81 -1.18
C THR A 11 -0.16 21.42 -2.62
N ASP A 12 0.20 22.36 -3.46
CA ASP A 12 0.48 22.16 -4.89
C ASP A 12 1.73 21.29 -5.10
N ASP A 13 2.81 21.51 -4.35
CA ASP A 13 4.04 20.70 -4.43
C ASP A 13 3.85 19.26 -3.92
N ARG A 14 3.02 19.05 -2.90
CA ARG A 14 2.68 17.73 -2.38
C ARG A 14 1.93 16.91 -3.41
N GLU A 15 0.86 17.45 -3.99
CA GLU A 15 0.03 16.77 -4.99
C GLU A 15 0.84 16.45 -6.24
N ALA A 16 1.65 17.38 -6.74
CA ALA A 16 2.54 17.17 -7.86
C ALA A 16 3.59 16.08 -7.58
N THR A 17 4.12 16.02 -6.36
CA THR A 17 5.06 14.98 -5.96
C THR A 17 4.40 13.60 -5.90
N VAL A 18 3.21 13.50 -5.30
CA VAL A 18 2.43 12.26 -5.25
C VAL A 18 2.11 11.79 -6.67
N ALA A 19 1.57 12.66 -7.52
CA ALA A 19 1.24 12.32 -8.91
C ALA A 19 2.45 11.81 -9.70
N ARG A 20 3.60 12.44 -9.55
CA ARG A 20 4.85 12.02 -10.18
C ARG A 20 5.32 10.65 -9.73
N GLU A 21 5.26 10.34 -8.44
CA GLU A 21 5.68 9.03 -7.90
C GLU A 21 4.68 7.92 -8.29
N VAL A 22 3.38 8.23 -8.32
CA VAL A 22 2.33 7.33 -8.85
C VAL A 22 2.61 6.97 -10.31
N GLU A 23 2.91 7.95 -11.16
CA GLU A 23 3.20 7.71 -12.57
C GLU A 23 4.51 6.91 -12.77
N LYS A 24 5.52 7.11 -11.93
CA LYS A 24 6.74 6.29 -11.93
C LYS A 24 6.45 4.83 -11.53
N LEU A 25 5.63 4.62 -10.50
CA LEU A 25 5.21 3.28 -10.09
C LEU A 25 4.50 2.57 -11.23
N LYS A 26 3.50 3.22 -11.85
CA LYS A 26 2.73 2.69 -12.97
C LYS A 26 3.63 2.27 -14.12
N ARG A 27 4.53 3.14 -14.58
CA ARG A 27 5.47 2.83 -15.68
C ARG A 27 6.35 1.62 -15.36
N ARG A 28 6.80 1.45 -14.12
CA ARG A 28 7.63 0.32 -13.71
C ARG A 28 6.85 -0.99 -13.65
N VAL A 29 5.59 -0.96 -13.21
CA VAL A 29 4.71 -2.13 -13.22
C VAL A 29 4.46 -2.58 -14.66
N ILE A 30 4.08 -1.66 -15.56
CA ILE A 30 3.86 -1.95 -16.98
C ILE A 30 5.15 -2.47 -17.65
N TRP A 31 6.29 -1.89 -17.33
CA TRP A 31 7.56 -2.35 -17.85
C TRP A 31 7.87 -3.78 -17.40
N SER A 32 7.65 -4.10 -16.12
CA SER A 32 7.87 -5.46 -15.59
C SER A 32 7.01 -6.50 -16.29
N GLU A 33 5.74 -6.18 -16.55
CA GLU A 33 4.84 -7.04 -17.30
C GLU A 33 5.36 -7.32 -18.72
N ARG A 34 5.77 -6.27 -19.43
CA ARG A 34 6.26 -6.38 -20.83
C ARG A 34 7.62 -7.07 -20.94
N ALA A 35 8.47 -6.91 -19.96
CA ALA A 35 9.80 -7.51 -19.97
C ALA A 35 9.74 -9.04 -19.93
N GLY A 36 8.65 -9.60 -19.39
CA GLY A 36 8.49 -11.04 -19.25
C GLY A 36 9.56 -11.66 -18.34
N GLY A 37 9.72 -12.96 -18.45
CA GLY A 37 10.78 -13.70 -17.77
C GLY A 37 10.31 -14.52 -16.57
N ASP A 38 11.26 -14.90 -15.71
CA ASP A 38 11.00 -15.69 -14.53
C ASP A 38 10.07 -14.96 -13.57
N SER A 39 8.93 -15.58 -13.24
CA SER A 39 7.90 -15.02 -12.37
C SER A 39 8.45 -14.56 -11.02
N TRP A 40 9.41 -15.30 -10.44
CA TRP A 40 10.04 -14.91 -9.17
C TRP A 40 10.83 -13.60 -9.29
N ARG A 41 11.56 -13.42 -10.37
CA ARG A 41 12.30 -12.17 -10.61
C ARG A 41 11.37 -10.99 -10.83
N GLN A 42 10.28 -11.19 -11.54
CA GLN A 42 9.25 -10.18 -11.74
C GLN A 42 8.59 -9.78 -10.43
N ILE A 43 8.19 -10.74 -9.60
CA ILE A 43 7.56 -10.49 -8.29
C ILE A 43 8.52 -9.74 -7.36
N SER A 44 9.77 -10.20 -7.28
CA SER A 44 10.82 -9.54 -6.48
C SER A 44 11.08 -8.11 -6.95
N PHE A 45 11.04 -7.88 -8.26
CA PHE A 45 11.16 -6.53 -8.83
C PHE A 45 9.96 -5.66 -8.44
N LEU A 46 8.73 -6.15 -8.60
CA LEU A 46 7.51 -5.43 -8.24
C LEU A 46 7.50 -5.03 -6.76
N TYR A 47 7.89 -5.93 -5.86
CA TYR A 47 7.96 -5.64 -4.43
C TYR A 47 9.00 -4.56 -4.11
N ARG A 48 10.20 -4.61 -4.71
CA ARG A 48 11.20 -3.55 -4.55
C ARG A 48 10.72 -2.20 -5.09
N VAL A 49 9.98 -2.22 -6.20
CA VAL A 49 9.39 -1.00 -6.77
C VAL A 49 8.33 -0.42 -5.83
N ALA A 50 7.47 -1.28 -5.27
CA ALA A 50 6.45 -0.89 -4.31
C ALA A 50 7.05 -0.32 -3.01
N ASP A 51 8.09 -0.96 -2.46
CA ASP A 51 8.78 -0.46 -1.25
C ASP A 51 9.48 0.88 -1.51
N ARG A 52 10.07 1.05 -2.69
CA ARG A 52 10.69 2.33 -3.08
C ARG A 52 9.64 3.43 -3.28
N PHE A 53 8.50 3.11 -3.85
CA PHE A 53 7.35 4.01 -3.91
C PHE A 53 6.92 4.39 -2.49
N GLY A 54 6.70 3.40 -1.62
CA GLY A 54 6.29 3.61 -0.24
C GLY A 54 7.24 4.54 0.52
N SER A 55 8.56 4.33 0.41
CA SER A 55 9.54 5.19 1.10
C SER A 55 9.53 6.64 0.61
N ARG A 56 9.15 6.90 -0.64
CA ARG A 56 9.06 8.27 -1.19
C ARG A 56 7.73 8.95 -0.88
N ILE A 57 6.65 8.16 -0.82
CA ILE A 57 5.32 8.69 -0.52
C ILE A 57 5.10 8.89 0.97
N PHE A 58 5.85 8.18 1.82
CA PHE A 58 5.68 8.21 3.27
C PHE A 58 5.64 9.63 3.85
N ASP A 59 6.59 10.48 3.46
CA ASP A 59 6.67 11.86 3.95
C ASP A 59 5.53 12.76 3.49
N HIS A 60 4.84 12.36 2.43
CA HIS A 60 3.69 13.06 1.86
C HIS A 60 2.34 12.46 2.28
N SER A 61 2.34 11.42 3.11
CA SER A 61 1.13 10.72 3.57
C SER A 61 0.77 11.09 5.01
N PHE A 62 -0.49 10.87 5.37
CA PHE A 62 -0.93 10.95 6.77
C PHE A 62 -0.18 9.93 7.64
N CYS A 63 0.28 8.84 7.04
CA CYS A 63 0.98 7.76 7.73
C CYS A 63 2.28 8.20 8.42
N ARG A 64 2.88 9.33 8.02
CA ARG A 64 4.12 9.85 8.63
C ARG A 64 4.01 10.04 10.14
N GLY A 65 2.84 10.48 10.64
CA GLY A 65 2.60 10.66 12.08
C GLY A 65 2.27 9.36 12.83
N GLU A 66 1.90 8.30 12.11
CA GLU A 66 1.31 7.08 12.66
C GLU A 66 2.23 5.85 12.58
N ILE A 67 3.25 5.89 11.74
CA ILE A 67 4.18 4.78 11.53
C ILE A 67 5.46 5.02 12.31
N THR A 68 5.76 4.13 13.22
CA THR A 68 7.11 4.04 13.81
C THR A 68 8.02 3.28 12.84
N GLN A 69 9.27 3.73 12.70
CA GLN A 69 10.23 3.28 11.66
C GLN A 69 10.49 1.76 11.59
N THR A 70 10.10 1.00 12.61
CA THR A 70 10.47 -0.42 12.72
C THR A 70 9.31 -1.40 12.57
N VAL A 71 8.04 -1.00 12.70
CA VAL A 71 6.96 -1.97 12.90
C VAL A 71 5.64 -1.69 12.17
N GLY A 72 5.57 -0.66 11.35
CA GLY A 72 4.35 -0.31 10.63
C GLY A 72 3.40 0.59 11.44
N CYS A 73 2.19 0.76 10.94
CA CYS A 73 1.20 1.67 11.50
C CYS A 73 0.72 1.20 12.89
N SER A 74 0.92 2.03 13.91
CA SER A 74 0.51 1.74 15.29
C SER A 74 -1.02 1.65 15.47
N THR A 75 -1.79 2.30 14.62
CA THR A 75 -3.26 2.27 14.66
C THR A 75 -3.85 1.03 13.99
N GLY A 76 -3.09 0.36 13.10
CA GLY A 76 -3.58 -0.76 12.29
C GLY A 76 -4.75 -0.40 11.39
N SER A 77 -5.00 0.88 11.15
CA SER A 77 -6.19 1.32 10.42
C SER A 77 -6.25 0.77 9.00
N CYS A 78 -5.12 0.73 8.28
CA CYS A 78 -5.05 0.10 6.96
C CYS A 78 -5.27 -1.43 7.00
N CYS A 79 -4.95 -2.09 8.12
CA CYS A 79 -5.23 -3.52 8.30
C CYS A 79 -6.73 -3.84 8.44
N ARG A 80 -7.59 -2.84 8.63
CA ARG A 80 -9.04 -2.99 8.58
C ARG A 80 -9.59 -2.92 7.15
N CYS A 81 -8.87 -2.24 6.24
CA CYS A 81 -9.28 -2.07 4.84
C CYS A 81 -9.02 -3.30 3.97
N ARG A 82 -8.20 -4.23 4.45
CA ARG A 82 -7.84 -5.47 3.73
C ARG A 82 -7.48 -5.18 2.27
N PRO A 83 -6.31 -4.56 2.01
CA PRO A 83 -5.87 -4.25 0.65
C PRO A 83 -5.84 -5.47 -0.26
N ASP A 84 -5.87 -5.24 -1.55
CA ASP A 84 -5.90 -6.25 -2.60
C ASP A 84 -4.83 -7.33 -2.42
N VAL A 85 -5.25 -8.58 -2.60
CA VAL A 85 -4.39 -9.78 -2.59
C VAL A 85 -4.56 -10.52 -3.91
N PHE A 86 -3.47 -10.87 -4.53
CA PHE A 86 -3.44 -11.64 -5.78
C PHE A 86 -3.18 -13.13 -5.51
N ALA A 87 -3.51 -13.99 -6.48
CA ALA A 87 -3.46 -15.44 -6.31
C ALA A 87 -2.10 -15.98 -5.84
N TYR A 88 -1.00 -15.43 -6.37
CA TYR A 88 0.34 -15.80 -5.91
C TYR A 88 0.59 -15.41 -4.46
N GLU A 89 0.19 -14.21 -4.07
CA GLU A 89 0.36 -13.68 -2.72
C GLU A 89 -0.47 -14.49 -1.71
N GLN A 90 -1.69 -14.88 -2.08
CA GLN A 90 -2.54 -15.70 -1.25
C GLN A 90 -1.89 -17.04 -0.91
N LYS A 91 -1.22 -17.69 -1.88
CA LYS A 91 -0.46 -18.94 -1.63
C LYS A 91 0.62 -18.76 -0.56
N VAL A 92 1.32 -17.62 -0.57
CA VAL A 92 2.33 -17.29 0.46
C VAL A 92 1.66 -17.02 1.81
N LEU A 93 0.57 -16.25 1.83
CA LEU A 93 -0.17 -15.93 3.05
C LEU A 93 -0.79 -17.16 3.72
N ASP A 94 -1.16 -18.17 2.94
CA ASP A 94 -1.74 -19.41 3.46
C ASP A 94 -0.72 -20.27 4.23
N LEU A 95 0.55 -20.08 3.98
CA LEU A 95 1.65 -20.73 4.70
C LEU A 95 1.99 -20.05 6.03
N LEU A 96 1.47 -18.85 6.28
CA LEU A 96 1.79 -18.06 7.46
C LEU A 96 0.74 -18.26 8.57
N PRO A 97 1.18 -18.24 9.85
CA PRO A 97 0.25 -18.35 10.96
C PRO A 97 -0.71 -17.18 10.98
N LYS A 98 -2.00 -17.48 10.94
CA LYS A 98 -3.10 -16.51 10.99
C LYS A 98 -3.68 -16.47 12.40
N ARG A 99 -4.08 -15.29 12.84
CA ARG A 99 -4.85 -15.14 14.07
C ARG A 99 -6.27 -15.74 13.86
N PRO A 100 -6.78 -16.56 14.79
CA PRO A 100 -8.09 -17.21 14.64
C PRO A 100 -9.26 -16.22 14.65
N ASP A 101 -9.13 -15.13 15.39
CA ASP A 101 -10.15 -14.07 15.48
C ASP A 101 -9.73 -12.85 14.66
N ALA A 102 -10.04 -12.88 13.38
CA ALA A 102 -9.69 -11.85 12.41
C ALA A 102 -10.89 -11.08 11.86
N SER A 103 -11.97 -10.96 12.63
CA SER A 103 -13.24 -10.34 12.16
C SER A 103 -13.08 -8.85 11.80
N GLU A 104 -12.36 -8.09 12.61
CA GLU A 104 -12.20 -6.64 12.43
C GLU A 104 -10.90 -6.23 11.73
N TYR A 105 -9.82 -6.96 11.98
CA TYR A 105 -8.49 -6.66 11.44
C TYR A 105 -8.00 -7.76 10.52
N CYS A 106 -7.03 -7.42 9.67
CA CYS A 106 -6.22 -8.39 8.94
C CYS A 106 -5.74 -9.52 9.89
N PRO A 107 -5.82 -10.80 9.47
CA PRO A 107 -5.43 -11.94 10.31
C PRO A 107 -3.97 -11.93 10.77
N PHE A 108 -3.13 -11.12 10.14
CA PHE A 108 -1.72 -10.97 10.46
C PHE A 108 -1.41 -9.75 11.34
N PHE A 109 -2.42 -8.99 11.76
CA PHE A 109 -2.23 -7.85 12.65
C PHE A 109 -2.10 -8.31 14.10
N ASN A 110 -0.98 -8.00 14.75
CA ASN A 110 -0.76 -8.30 16.16
C ASN A 110 -1.46 -7.24 17.02
N LEU A 111 -2.53 -7.62 17.72
CA LEU A 111 -3.33 -6.72 18.55
C LEU A 111 -2.58 -6.23 19.79
N VAL A 112 -1.67 -7.05 20.35
CA VAL A 112 -0.91 -6.73 21.56
C VAL A 112 0.21 -5.73 21.21
N ARG A 113 1.00 -6.06 20.20
CA ARG A 113 2.12 -5.22 19.76
C ARG A 113 1.68 -4.06 18.86
N LYS A 114 0.41 -4.05 18.43
CA LYS A 114 -0.16 -3.07 17.48
C LYS A 114 0.70 -2.90 16.22
N ASN A 115 1.08 -4.01 15.60
CA ASN A 115 1.90 -4.00 14.40
C ASN A 115 1.54 -5.12 13.43
N CYS A 116 2.05 -5.03 12.20
CA CYS A 116 1.89 -6.05 11.18
C CYS A 116 2.90 -7.20 11.42
N GLY A 117 2.40 -8.41 11.73
CA GLY A 117 3.23 -9.60 11.94
C GLY A 117 3.96 -10.10 10.69
N ILE A 118 3.50 -9.67 9.50
CA ILE A 118 4.08 -10.06 8.21
C ILE A 118 4.67 -8.87 7.44
N TYR A 119 5.11 -7.81 8.13
CA TYR A 119 5.51 -6.55 7.50
C TYR A 119 6.50 -6.73 6.34
N GLY A 120 7.48 -7.63 6.48
CA GLY A 120 8.49 -7.90 5.46
C GLY A 120 7.96 -8.64 4.21
N VAL A 121 6.90 -9.44 4.37
CA VAL A 121 6.31 -10.28 3.31
C VAL A 121 4.87 -9.87 2.95
N ARG A 122 4.48 -8.66 3.33
CA ARG A 122 3.15 -8.12 3.06
C ARG A 122 2.88 -8.03 1.55
N PRO A 123 1.62 -8.22 1.12
CA PRO A 123 1.19 -8.11 -0.27
C PRO A 123 1.50 -6.77 -0.92
N PHE A 124 1.51 -6.73 -2.25
CA PHE A 124 1.74 -5.52 -3.04
C PHE A 124 0.78 -4.40 -2.66
N GLY A 125 -0.52 -4.70 -2.54
CA GLY A 125 -1.53 -3.75 -2.11
C GLY A 125 -1.18 -3.08 -0.78
N CYS A 126 -0.71 -3.86 0.21
CA CYS A 126 -0.26 -3.33 1.50
C CYS A 126 0.98 -2.42 1.41
N ARG A 127 1.84 -2.62 0.39
CA ARG A 127 3.07 -1.83 0.20
C ARG A 127 2.83 -0.47 -0.42
N VAL A 128 1.79 -0.37 -1.24
CA VAL A 128 1.43 0.87 -1.96
C VAL A 128 0.24 1.60 -1.35
N TYR A 129 -0.45 0.99 -0.39
CA TYR A 129 -1.58 1.60 0.28
C TYR A 129 -1.09 2.62 1.32
N PHE A 130 -1.26 3.89 1.02
CA PHE A 130 -0.99 5.00 1.91
C PHE A 130 -2.22 5.88 2.02
N ASN A 131 -2.47 6.40 3.22
CA ASN A 131 -3.48 7.44 3.39
C ASN A 131 -2.92 8.76 2.84
N LEU A 132 -3.35 9.14 1.66
CA LEU A 132 -2.97 10.39 1.00
C LEU A 132 -3.94 11.55 1.33
N GLY A 133 -4.98 11.28 2.10
CA GLY A 133 -5.91 12.29 2.60
C GLY A 133 -5.38 13.04 3.83
N PRO A 134 -6.08 14.11 4.24
CA PRO A 134 -5.62 14.97 5.33
C PRO A 134 -5.93 14.44 6.74
N THR A 135 -6.73 13.39 6.88
CA THR A 135 -7.17 12.87 8.19
C THR A 135 -7.16 11.35 8.26
N ALA A 136 -7.26 10.79 9.48
CA ALA A 136 -7.38 9.35 9.72
C ALA A 136 -8.61 8.70 9.08
N HIS A 137 -9.64 9.49 8.73
CA HIS A 137 -10.83 8.99 8.03
C HIS A 137 -10.44 8.22 6.74
N TYR A 138 -9.47 8.74 6.00
CA TYR A 138 -9.00 8.15 4.74
C TYR A 138 -8.15 6.89 4.90
N CYS A 139 -7.85 6.47 6.13
CA CYS A 139 -7.25 5.15 6.36
C CYS A 139 -8.24 4.01 6.10
N ARG A 140 -9.55 4.26 6.24
CA ARG A 140 -10.61 3.27 6.00
C ARG A 140 -11.40 3.55 4.72
N ASN A 141 -11.43 4.80 4.32
CA ASN A 141 -12.15 5.28 3.14
C ASN A 141 -11.11 5.93 2.22
N PRO A 142 -10.38 5.13 1.42
CA PRO A 142 -9.32 5.66 0.56
C PRO A 142 -9.89 6.77 -0.33
N ASN A 143 -9.10 7.84 -0.48
CA ASN A 143 -9.48 8.92 -1.39
C ASN A 143 -9.30 8.48 -2.85
N ASP A 144 -9.85 9.27 -3.76
CA ASP A 144 -9.85 8.98 -5.19
C ASP A 144 -8.45 8.71 -5.74
N THR A 145 -7.44 9.44 -5.28
CA THR A 145 -6.05 9.24 -5.71
C THR A 145 -5.54 7.83 -5.37
N THR A 146 -5.84 7.34 -4.17
CA THR A 146 -5.45 5.98 -3.75
C THR A 146 -6.21 4.91 -4.51
N LEU A 147 -7.53 5.10 -4.72
CA LEU A 147 -8.37 4.17 -5.49
C LEU A 147 -7.94 4.11 -6.95
N GLN A 148 -7.78 5.25 -7.60
CA GLN A 148 -7.34 5.32 -8.99
C GLN A 148 -5.97 4.69 -9.20
N LEU A 149 -5.05 4.84 -8.24
CA LEU A 149 -3.75 4.18 -8.31
C LEU A 149 -3.91 2.66 -8.34
N LEU A 150 -4.69 2.09 -7.42
CA LEU A 150 -4.90 0.65 -7.32
C LEU A 150 -5.64 0.11 -8.55
N ASP A 151 -6.69 0.77 -8.98
CA ASP A 151 -7.48 0.39 -10.15
C ASP A 151 -6.64 0.41 -11.44
N ASN A 152 -5.80 1.42 -11.62
CA ASN A 152 -4.91 1.51 -12.78
C ASN A 152 -3.81 0.43 -12.80
N LEU A 153 -3.37 -0.05 -11.63
CA LEU A 153 -2.33 -1.08 -11.53
C LEU A 153 -2.89 -2.49 -11.62
N LYS A 154 -4.13 -2.71 -11.20
CA LYS A 154 -4.75 -4.02 -11.05
C LYS A 154 -4.63 -4.91 -12.29
N PRO A 155 -4.99 -4.48 -13.52
CA PRO A 155 -4.88 -5.32 -14.71
C PRO A 155 -3.44 -5.77 -15.02
N HIS A 156 -2.45 -4.95 -14.69
CA HIS A 156 -1.04 -5.26 -14.90
C HIS A 156 -0.52 -6.24 -13.85
N LEU A 157 -0.98 -6.10 -12.60
CA LEU A 157 -0.61 -6.97 -11.50
C LEU A 157 -1.25 -8.35 -11.64
N GLU A 158 -2.49 -8.44 -12.14
CA GLU A 158 -3.16 -9.72 -12.42
C GLU A 158 -2.40 -10.59 -13.41
N ARG A 159 -1.78 -9.99 -14.41
CA ARG A 159 -0.96 -10.73 -15.38
C ARG A 159 0.36 -11.25 -14.81
N THR A 160 0.86 -10.66 -13.73
CA THR A 160 2.11 -11.07 -13.09
C THR A 160 1.89 -11.89 -11.82
N LEU A 161 0.92 -11.49 -11.00
CA LEU A 161 0.63 -12.07 -9.69
C LEU A 161 -0.57 -13.01 -9.70
N GLY A 162 -1.24 -13.15 -10.84
CA GLY A 162 -2.46 -13.91 -11.02
C GLY A 162 -3.72 -13.12 -10.66
N PRO A 163 -4.91 -13.72 -10.86
CA PRO A 163 -6.19 -13.05 -10.65
C PRO A 163 -6.30 -12.45 -9.24
N TYR A 164 -6.95 -11.31 -9.16
CA TYR A 164 -7.31 -10.70 -7.89
C TYR A 164 -8.34 -11.55 -7.15
N LEU A 165 -8.09 -11.84 -5.88
CA LEU A 165 -8.93 -12.71 -5.05
C LEU A 165 -9.70 -11.94 -3.96
N GLY A 166 -9.60 -10.63 -3.91
CA GLY A 166 -10.15 -9.80 -2.83
C GLY A 166 -9.15 -9.54 -1.71
N GLY A 167 -9.62 -8.93 -0.61
CA GLY A 167 -8.79 -8.72 0.58
C GLY A 167 -8.82 -9.94 1.51
N TYR A 168 -7.72 -10.61 1.73
CA TYR A 168 -7.45 -11.67 2.71
C TYR A 168 -8.54 -12.75 2.91
N GLY A 169 -9.24 -13.12 1.86
CA GLY A 169 -10.28 -14.14 1.91
C GLY A 169 -11.42 -13.85 2.90
N SER A 170 -12.60 -13.99 2.47
CA SER A 170 -13.80 -14.13 3.32
C SER A 170 -13.73 -15.43 4.12
#